data_470144c9029ee01e20dd8955d72d5a99
#
_entry.id   470144c9029ee01e20dd8955d72d5a99
#
_cell.length_a   1.000
_cell.length_b   1.000
_cell.length_c   1.000
_cell.angle_alpha   90.00
_cell.angle_beta   90.00
_cell.angle_gamma   90.00
#
_symmetry.space_group_name_H-M   'P 1'
#
loop_
_entity.id
_entity.type
_entity.pdbx_description
1 polymer ?
#
loop_
_entity_poly.entity_id
_entity_poly.type
_entity_poly.pdbx_seq_one_letter_code
_entity_poly.pdbx_strand_id
1 'polypeptide(L)'
;RLGVPVRIGNVDIEWFNRLVLENLYLEDESGTVLFDANHVSAGFEILPLLNGRIVFSTVRLFGFSVNLHKETPADKLNLQFVIDAFASKDTVKKQSNIDLRFNSILIRRGNFRYDVKNAATTPGKFNAKHIDIRNISAKISMKAFNKDSLNANIKKMSFDEASGFSLNKLSLNIVANKDSAIINNFEIKLPETDLKIDRAHIHTGEAVSASDLLDHSPVELNIAPSQICLKDLSAFVPAFRNFSETIELSAEASGYINNIGLKRLTLKYSDKMLFVGKMEMKGITHPEDAYIFGQVNKMYITTEGISGLANNFNERPVKLPDAIVKLGTIN
;
A
#
# COMPACT_ATOMS: atom_id res chain seq x y z
N ARG A 1 -17.63 -25.33 -15.39
CA ARG A 1 -18.37 -25.69 -14.16
C ARG A 1 -17.38 -25.71 -13.02
N LEU A 2 -17.65 -24.94 -11.97
CA LEU A 2 -16.73 -24.81 -10.83
C LEU A 2 -16.74 -26.05 -9.90
N GLY A 3 -17.81 -26.85 -9.94
CA GLY A 3 -17.92 -28.05 -9.09
C GLY A 3 -18.29 -27.79 -7.62
N VAL A 4 -18.48 -26.52 -7.26
CA VAL A 4 -18.80 -26.06 -5.90
C VAL A 4 -20.10 -25.26 -5.87
N PRO A 5 -20.75 -25.08 -4.70
CA PRO A 5 -21.94 -24.24 -4.57
C PRO A 5 -21.70 -22.80 -4.98
N VAL A 6 -22.48 -22.31 -5.93
CA VAL A 6 -22.57 -20.90 -6.34
C VAL A 6 -24.02 -20.48 -6.21
N ARG A 7 -24.28 -19.38 -5.51
CA ARG A 7 -25.62 -18.81 -5.38
C ARG A 7 -25.59 -17.36 -5.87
N ILE A 8 -26.59 -16.98 -6.64
CA ILE A 8 -26.79 -15.61 -7.11
C ILE A 8 -28.24 -15.28 -6.82
N GLY A 9 -28.49 -14.25 -6.03
CA GLY A 9 -29.84 -13.86 -5.65
C GLY A 9 -30.61 -13.23 -6.80
N ASN A 10 -29.96 -12.33 -7.55
CA ASN A 10 -30.54 -11.69 -8.72
C ASN A 10 -29.46 -11.42 -9.79
N VAL A 11 -29.87 -11.49 -11.04
CA VAL A 11 -29.05 -11.12 -12.21
C VAL A 11 -29.84 -10.14 -13.06
N ASP A 12 -29.27 -8.95 -13.29
CA ASP A 12 -29.91 -7.91 -14.08
C ASP A 12 -28.94 -7.27 -15.07
N ILE A 13 -29.49 -6.63 -16.11
CA ILE A 13 -28.73 -5.84 -17.08
C ILE A 13 -29.29 -4.41 -17.06
N GLU A 14 -28.58 -3.53 -16.35
CA GLU A 14 -28.94 -2.13 -16.27
C GLU A 14 -28.41 -1.34 -17.48
N TRP A 15 -29.23 -0.43 -18.01
CA TRP A 15 -28.82 0.50 -19.07
C TRP A 15 -28.21 -0.18 -20.31
N PHE A 16 -28.63 -1.43 -20.60
CA PHE A 16 -28.17 -2.26 -21.72
C PHE A 16 -26.67 -2.63 -21.71
N ASN A 17 -25.89 -2.11 -20.80
CA ASN A 17 -24.43 -2.28 -20.81
C ASN A 17 -23.79 -2.54 -19.44
N ARG A 18 -24.57 -2.85 -18.43
CA ARG A 18 -24.06 -3.19 -17.09
C ARG A 18 -24.71 -4.46 -16.59
N LEU A 19 -23.89 -5.48 -16.43
CA LEU A 19 -24.26 -6.70 -15.71
C LEU A 19 -24.25 -6.41 -14.22
N VAL A 20 -25.32 -6.77 -13.53
CA VAL A 20 -25.45 -6.63 -12.07
C VAL A 20 -25.75 -8.01 -11.49
N LEU A 21 -25.00 -8.39 -10.47
CA LEU A 21 -25.22 -9.59 -9.67
C LEU A 21 -25.46 -9.16 -8.23
N GLU A 22 -26.57 -9.56 -7.66
CA GLU A 22 -26.90 -9.30 -6.26
C GLU A 22 -26.82 -10.60 -5.45
N ASN A 23 -26.31 -10.46 -4.23
CA ASN A 23 -26.14 -11.57 -3.28
C ASN A 23 -25.38 -12.76 -3.91
N LEU A 24 -24.23 -12.44 -4.51
CA LEU A 24 -23.32 -13.45 -5.06
C LEU A 24 -22.58 -14.15 -3.94
N TYR A 25 -22.65 -15.46 -3.91
CA TYR A 25 -22.05 -16.32 -2.90
C TYR A 25 -21.34 -17.50 -3.55
N LEU A 26 -20.12 -17.76 -3.15
CA LEU A 26 -19.28 -18.85 -3.65
C LEU A 26 -18.56 -19.52 -2.48
N GLU A 27 -18.65 -20.84 -2.40
CA GLU A 27 -17.86 -21.68 -1.51
C GLU A 27 -16.59 -22.18 -2.20
N ASP A 28 -15.59 -22.55 -1.42
CA ASP A 28 -14.46 -23.32 -1.90
C ASP A 28 -14.73 -24.83 -1.85
N GLU A 29 -13.77 -25.65 -2.28
CA GLU A 29 -13.88 -27.12 -2.31
C GLU A 29 -14.02 -27.74 -0.91
N SER A 30 -13.68 -27.00 0.17
CA SER A 30 -13.87 -27.43 1.55
C SER A 30 -15.24 -27.06 2.15
N GLY A 31 -16.08 -26.34 1.39
CA GLY A 31 -17.36 -25.81 1.86
C GLY A 31 -17.24 -24.52 2.68
N THR A 32 -16.07 -23.88 2.66
CA THR A 32 -15.86 -22.58 3.33
C THR A 32 -16.23 -21.45 2.36
N VAL A 33 -16.81 -20.36 2.89
CA VAL A 33 -17.15 -19.19 2.07
C VAL A 33 -15.88 -18.57 1.50
N LEU A 34 -15.71 -18.67 0.20
CA LEU A 34 -14.59 -18.07 -0.55
C LEU A 34 -14.88 -16.61 -0.89
N PHE A 35 -16.08 -16.37 -1.40
CA PHE A 35 -16.51 -15.03 -1.82
C PHE A 35 -17.99 -14.83 -1.50
N ASP A 36 -18.31 -13.70 -0.93
CA ASP A 36 -19.66 -13.23 -0.68
C ASP A 36 -19.74 -11.74 -1.03
N ALA A 37 -20.78 -11.31 -1.73
CA ALA A 37 -20.96 -9.91 -2.10
C ALA A 37 -22.42 -9.54 -2.25
N ASN A 38 -22.84 -8.45 -1.63
CA ASN A 38 -24.19 -7.91 -1.76
C ASN A 38 -24.46 -7.42 -3.19
N HIS A 39 -23.46 -6.75 -3.81
CA HIS A 39 -23.61 -6.20 -5.14
C HIS A 39 -22.27 -6.22 -5.89
N VAL A 40 -22.28 -6.87 -7.03
CA VAL A 40 -21.19 -6.90 -8.01
C VAL A 40 -21.75 -6.38 -9.32
N SER A 41 -21.14 -5.36 -9.92
CA SER A 41 -21.53 -4.95 -11.26
C SER A 41 -20.34 -4.68 -12.15
N ALA A 42 -20.50 -5.03 -13.42
CA ALA A 42 -19.50 -4.82 -14.45
C ALA A 42 -20.14 -4.12 -15.66
N GLY A 43 -19.65 -2.93 -15.98
CA GLY A 43 -20.01 -2.24 -17.23
C GLY A 43 -19.25 -2.84 -18.40
N PHE A 44 -19.87 -2.95 -19.56
CA PHE A 44 -19.24 -3.38 -20.81
C PHE A 44 -19.50 -2.40 -21.95
N GLU A 45 -18.63 -2.41 -22.95
CA GLU A 45 -18.73 -1.53 -24.10
C GLU A 45 -19.61 -2.16 -25.19
N ILE A 46 -20.63 -1.43 -25.67
CA ILE A 46 -21.62 -1.94 -26.63
C ILE A 46 -20.99 -2.15 -28.02
N LEU A 47 -20.19 -1.22 -28.51
CA LEU A 47 -19.60 -1.30 -29.85
C LEU A 47 -18.70 -2.53 -30.04
N PRO A 48 -17.77 -2.87 -29.11
CA PRO A 48 -17.04 -4.12 -29.17
C PRO A 48 -17.95 -5.36 -29.11
N LEU A 49 -19.02 -5.33 -28.30
CA LEU A 49 -19.97 -6.43 -28.17
C LEU A 49 -20.65 -6.76 -29.49
N LEU A 50 -21.02 -5.77 -30.29
CA LEU A 50 -21.58 -5.97 -31.63
C LEU A 50 -20.63 -6.70 -32.60
N ASN A 51 -19.32 -6.63 -32.31
CA ASN A 51 -18.26 -7.34 -33.04
C ASN A 51 -17.83 -8.64 -32.35
N GLY A 52 -18.64 -9.18 -31.44
CA GLY A 52 -18.37 -10.44 -30.74
C GLY A 52 -17.25 -10.34 -29.68
N ARG A 53 -16.86 -9.13 -29.24
CA ARG A 53 -15.86 -8.89 -28.22
C ARG A 53 -16.50 -8.30 -26.97
N ILE A 54 -16.18 -8.88 -25.80
CA ILE A 54 -16.65 -8.35 -24.51
C ILE A 54 -15.51 -7.54 -23.90
N VAL A 55 -15.73 -6.21 -23.78
CA VAL A 55 -14.81 -5.28 -23.14
C VAL A 55 -15.46 -4.76 -21.87
N PHE A 56 -14.93 -5.13 -20.71
CA PHE A 56 -15.39 -4.59 -19.43
C PHE A 56 -14.70 -3.25 -19.16
N SER A 57 -15.47 -2.24 -18.79
CA SER A 57 -14.97 -0.88 -18.57
C SER A 57 -15.04 -0.42 -17.12
N THR A 58 -16.03 -0.87 -16.37
CA THR A 58 -16.27 -0.42 -14.99
C THR A 58 -16.58 -1.62 -14.11
N VAL A 59 -15.94 -1.69 -12.95
CA VAL A 59 -16.25 -2.70 -11.92
C VAL A 59 -16.68 -2.00 -10.64
N ARG A 60 -17.76 -2.48 -10.03
CA ARG A 60 -18.25 -2.02 -8.74
C ARG A 60 -18.44 -3.22 -7.82
N LEU A 61 -17.90 -3.14 -6.62
CA LEU A 61 -18.00 -4.17 -5.58
C LEU A 61 -18.47 -3.49 -4.29
N PHE A 62 -19.65 -3.87 -3.81
CA PHE A 62 -20.23 -3.30 -2.61
C PHE A 62 -20.60 -4.38 -1.61
N GLY A 63 -20.12 -4.20 -0.36
CA GLY A 63 -20.42 -5.12 0.73
C GLY A 63 -19.97 -6.53 0.40
N PHE A 64 -18.67 -6.73 0.18
CA PHE A 64 -18.12 -8.04 -0.16
C PHE A 64 -17.13 -8.54 0.87
N SER A 65 -16.95 -9.84 0.92
CA SER A 65 -15.90 -10.53 1.68
C SER A 65 -15.22 -11.55 0.79
N VAL A 66 -13.88 -11.55 0.82
CA VAL A 66 -13.02 -12.55 0.16
C VAL A 66 -12.24 -13.27 1.24
N ASN A 67 -12.33 -14.60 1.31
CA ASN A 67 -11.60 -15.41 2.27
C ASN A 67 -10.68 -16.37 1.54
N LEU A 68 -9.41 -16.01 1.48
CA LEU A 68 -8.37 -16.87 0.91
C LEU A 68 -7.64 -17.61 2.02
N HIS A 69 -7.35 -18.87 1.78
CA HIS A 69 -6.50 -19.63 2.71
C HIS A 69 -5.66 -20.69 2.02
N LYS A 70 -4.64 -21.11 2.77
CA LYS A 70 -3.81 -22.29 2.52
C LYS A 70 -3.72 -23.11 3.78
N GLU A 71 -3.52 -24.42 3.70
CA GLU A 71 -3.23 -25.24 4.85
C GLU A 71 -1.78 -25.01 5.30
N THR A 72 -0.83 -25.03 4.34
CA THR A 72 0.60 -24.74 4.57
C THR A 72 1.11 -23.70 3.56
N PRO A 73 2.28 -23.07 3.78
CA PRO A 73 2.86 -22.14 2.81
C PRO A 73 3.10 -22.72 1.42
N ALA A 74 3.34 -24.03 1.33
CA ALA A 74 3.61 -24.74 0.07
C ALA A 74 2.35 -25.10 -0.71
N ASP A 75 1.19 -25.10 -0.07
CA ASP A 75 -0.07 -25.47 -0.69
C ASP A 75 -0.59 -24.38 -1.64
N LYS A 76 -1.48 -24.79 -2.54
CA LYS A 76 -2.21 -23.87 -3.39
C LYS A 76 -3.27 -23.11 -2.58
N LEU A 77 -3.66 -21.94 -3.09
CA LEU A 77 -4.79 -21.19 -2.54
C LEU A 77 -6.11 -21.96 -2.75
N ASN A 78 -7.03 -21.83 -1.81
CA ASN A 78 -8.41 -22.35 -1.95
C ASN A 78 -9.17 -21.74 -3.15
N LEU A 79 -8.63 -20.71 -3.81
CA LEU A 79 -9.13 -20.11 -5.05
C LEU A 79 -8.65 -20.86 -6.33
N GLN A 80 -7.69 -21.79 -6.23
CA GLN A 80 -7.03 -22.39 -7.39
C GLN A 80 -8.00 -23.04 -8.37
N PHE A 81 -9.02 -23.71 -7.87
CA PHE A 81 -10.04 -24.37 -8.71
C PHE A 81 -10.79 -23.37 -9.61
N VAL A 82 -11.00 -22.13 -9.13
CA VAL A 82 -11.60 -21.06 -9.93
C VAL A 82 -10.66 -20.69 -11.07
N ILE A 83 -9.38 -20.48 -10.77
CA ILE A 83 -8.35 -20.15 -11.77
C ILE A 83 -8.27 -21.27 -12.81
N ASP A 84 -8.24 -22.52 -12.37
CA ASP A 84 -8.15 -23.70 -13.23
C ASP A 84 -9.40 -23.86 -14.11
N ALA A 85 -10.60 -23.50 -13.60
CA ALA A 85 -11.84 -23.55 -14.36
C ALA A 85 -11.91 -22.52 -15.50
N PHE A 86 -11.22 -21.38 -15.34
CA PHE A 86 -11.11 -20.33 -16.37
C PHE A 86 -9.84 -20.46 -17.23
N ALA A 87 -8.89 -21.31 -16.83
CA ALA A 87 -7.73 -21.61 -17.65
C ALA A 87 -8.18 -22.37 -18.92
N SER A 88 -7.84 -21.85 -20.09
CA SER A 88 -8.17 -22.51 -21.37
C SER A 88 -7.48 -23.87 -21.47
N LYS A 89 -8.25 -24.94 -21.65
CA LYS A 89 -7.72 -26.29 -21.94
C LYS A 89 -7.28 -26.45 -23.40
N ASP A 90 -7.54 -25.47 -24.26
CA ASP A 90 -7.20 -25.53 -25.68
C ASP A 90 -5.75 -25.10 -25.88
N THR A 91 -4.95 -26.02 -26.41
CA THR A 91 -3.56 -25.82 -26.89
C THR A 91 -3.48 -24.89 -28.11
N VAL A 92 -4.60 -24.55 -28.72
CA VAL A 92 -4.69 -23.52 -29.78
C VAL A 92 -5.06 -22.19 -29.11
N LYS A 93 -4.16 -21.22 -29.16
CA LYS A 93 -4.40 -19.83 -28.70
C LYS A 93 -5.56 -19.21 -29.50
N LYS A 94 -6.80 -19.55 -29.19
CA LYS A 94 -7.95 -18.72 -29.54
C LYS A 94 -7.80 -17.44 -28.73
N GLN A 95 -7.66 -16.31 -29.42
CA GLN A 95 -7.71 -15.01 -28.76
C GLN A 95 -9.03 -14.98 -27.96
N SER A 96 -8.90 -14.80 -26.64
CA SER A 96 -10.06 -14.61 -25.78
C SER A 96 -10.84 -13.41 -26.32
N ASN A 97 -12.13 -13.60 -26.60
CA ASN A 97 -13.02 -12.49 -26.98
C ASN A 97 -13.36 -11.57 -25.80
N ILE A 98 -12.77 -11.83 -24.63
CA ILE A 98 -12.97 -11.05 -23.41
C ILE A 98 -11.73 -10.19 -23.21
N ASP A 99 -11.92 -8.88 -23.20
CA ASP A 99 -10.90 -7.88 -22.91
C ASP A 99 -11.25 -7.17 -21.58
N LEU A 100 -10.40 -7.36 -20.59
CA LEU A 100 -10.58 -6.77 -19.25
C LEU A 100 -9.86 -5.43 -19.17
N ARG A 101 -10.46 -4.39 -19.73
CA ARG A 101 -9.96 -3.00 -19.63
C ARG A 101 -10.73 -2.25 -18.56
N PHE A 102 -10.25 -2.28 -17.34
CA PHE A 102 -10.91 -1.57 -16.24
C PHE A 102 -10.59 -0.08 -16.27
N ASN A 103 -11.47 0.74 -16.83
CA ASN A 103 -11.34 2.20 -16.79
C ASN A 103 -11.67 2.76 -15.40
N SER A 104 -12.50 2.07 -14.63
CA SER A 104 -12.90 2.48 -13.29
C SER A 104 -13.22 1.30 -12.40
N ILE A 105 -12.68 1.33 -11.19
CA ILE A 105 -12.97 0.38 -10.11
C ILE A 105 -13.51 1.17 -8.93
N LEU A 106 -14.69 0.79 -8.43
CA LEU A 106 -15.32 1.34 -7.25
C LEU A 106 -15.58 0.24 -6.23
N ILE A 107 -14.94 0.35 -5.10
CA ILE A 107 -15.04 -0.59 -3.98
C ILE A 107 -15.63 0.14 -2.78
N ARG A 108 -16.60 -0.47 -2.08
CA ARG A 108 -17.15 0.04 -0.83
C ARG A 108 -17.48 -1.10 0.13
N ARG A 109 -17.05 -0.95 1.38
CA ARG A 109 -17.31 -1.89 2.48
C ARG A 109 -16.89 -3.32 2.12
N GLY A 110 -15.66 -3.46 1.63
CA GLY A 110 -15.05 -4.75 1.35
C GLY A 110 -14.29 -5.30 2.55
N ASN A 111 -14.23 -6.62 2.65
CA ASN A 111 -13.37 -7.33 3.59
C ASN A 111 -12.51 -8.31 2.81
N PHE A 112 -11.26 -8.45 3.21
CA PHE A 112 -10.33 -9.40 2.63
C PHE A 112 -9.59 -10.11 3.75
N ARG A 113 -9.65 -11.43 3.73
CA ARG A 113 -8.89 -12.28 4.65
C ARG A 113 -7.99 -13.22 3.88
N TYR A 114 -6.75 -13.33 4.34
CA TYR A 114 -5.81 -14.35 3.90
C TYR A 114 -5.21 -15.05 5.11
N ASP A 115 -5.22 -16.38 5.12
CA ASP A 115 -4.82 -17.19 6.25
C ASP A 115 -3.98 -18.39 5.81
N VAL A 116 -2.82 -18.60 6.44
CA VAL A 116 -2.02 -19.83 6.36
C VAL A 116 -2.23 -20.58 7.64
N LYS A 117 -3.15 -21.56 7.65
CA LYS A 117 -3.70 -22.18 8.86
C LYS A 117 -2.67 -22.77 9.83
N ASN A 118 -1.57 -23.33 9.31
CA ASN A 118 -0.52 -23.91 10.15
C ASN A 118 0.56 -22.90 10.59
N ALA A 119 0.48 -21.64 10.18
CA ALA A 119 1.44 -20.63 10.57
C ALA A 119 1.12 -20.04 11.96
N ALA A 120 2.16 -19.63 12.67
CA ALA A 120 1.99 -18.97 13.96
C ALA A 120 1.37 -17.58 13.79
N THR A 121 0.42 -17.24 14.66
CA THR A 121 -0.19 -15.91 14.74
C THR A 121 0.70 -14.96 15.55
N THR A 122 0.63 -13.67 15.24
CA THR A 122 1.39 -12.61 15.92
C THR A 122 0.44 -11.47 16.33
N PRO A 123 -0.27 -11.61 17.47
CA PRO A 123 -1.25 -10.60 17.91
C PRO A 123 -0.63 -9.21 18.03
N GLY A 124 -1.32 -8.18 17.51
CA GLY A 124 -0.88 -6.80 17.57
C GLY A 124 0.34 -6.46 16.68
N LYS A 125 0.69 -7.35 15.75
CA LYS A 125 1.71 -7.12 14.72
C LYS A 125 1.17 -7.57 13.37
N PHE A 126 1.54 -6.88 12.33
CA PHE A 126 1.26 -7.30 10.96
C PHE A 126 1.90 -8.66 10.67
N ASN A 127 1.13 -9.56 10.10
CA ASN A 127 1.59 -10.88 9.72
C ASN A 127 1.13 -11.21 8.30
N ALA A 128 2.06 -11.27 7.36
CA ALA A 128 1.76 -11.59 5.96
C ALA A 128 1.15 -12.99 5.74
N LYS A 129 1.19 -13.87 6.75
CA LYS A 129 0.54 -15.19 6.73
C LYS A 129 -0.90 -15.16 7.28
N HIS A 130 -1.28 -14.08 7.96
CA HIS A 130 -2.58 -13.86 8.59
C HIS A 130 -3.01 -12.41 8.37
N ILE A 131 -3.58 -12.10 7.22
CA ILE A 131 -4.05 -10.77 6.85
C ILE A 131 -5.58 -10.71 7.03
N ASP A 132 -6.09 -9.72 7.75
CA ASP A 132 -7.51 -9.45 7.90
C ASP A 132 -7.75 -7.95 7.68
N ILE A 133 -8.12 -7.59 6.46
CA ILE A 133 -8.39 -6.21 6.04
C ILE A 133 -9.90 -6.01 5.98
N ARG A 134 -10.37 -4.94 6.63
CA ARG A 134 -11.79 -4.61 6.76
C ARG A 134 -12.08 -3.21 6.23
N ASN A 135 -13.35 -2.92 5.96
CA ASN A 135 -13.84 -1.62 5.54
C ASN A 135 -13.16 -1.09 4.27
N ILE A 136 -12.68 -1.97 3.40
CA ILE A 136 -11.99 -1.57 2.17
C ILE A 136 -12.92 -0.69 1.34
N SER A 137 -12.45 0.50 1.02
CA SER A 137 -13.10 1.42 0.10
C SER A 137 -12.07 1.99 -0.85
N ALA A 138 -12.35 1.94 -2.17
CA ALA A 138 -11.42 2.46 -3.17
C ALA A 138 -12.18 3.05 -4.36
N LYS A 139 -11.63 4.12 -4.91
CA LYS A 139 -12.06 4.70 -6.19
C LYS A 139 -10.83 4.90 -7.07
N ILE A 140 -10.71 4.06 -8.07
CA ILE A 140 -9.56 4.00 -8.97
C ILE A 140 -10.05 4.23 -10.41
N SER A 141 -9.34 5.06 -11.16
CA SER A 141 -9.52 5.21 -12.60
C SER A 141 -8.26 4.79 -13.31
N MET A 142 -8.37 4.03 -14.40
CA MET A 142 -7.23 3.57 -15.18
C MET A 142 -7.43 3.99 -16.63
N LYS A 143 -6.40 4.61 -17.24
CA LYS A 143 -6.36 4.95 -18.67
C LYS A 143 -5.58 3.91 -19.47
N ALA A 144 -4.62 3.28 -18.84
CA ALA A 144 -3.85 2.19 -19.40
C ALA A 144 -3.47 1.19 -18.29
N PHE A 145 -3.61 -0.08 -18.58
CA PHE A 145 -3.15 -1.18 -17.73
C PHE A 145 -2.81 -2.37 -18.63
N ASN A 146 -1.56 -2.49 -18.96
CA ASN A 146 -1.03 -3.63 -19.74
C ASN A 146 0.42 -3.89 -19.32
N LYS A 147 1.05 -4.92 -19.85
CA LYS A 147 2.40 -5.33 -19.47
C LYS A 147 3.50 -4.28 -19.72
N ASP A 148 3.23 -3.30 -20.59
CA ASP A 148 4.21 -2.29 -21.00
C ASP A 148 3.91 -0.90 -20.47
N SER A 149 2.69 -0.67 -19.91
CA SER A 149 2.29 0.64 -19.41
C SER A 149 1.21 0.58 -18.35
N LEU A 150 1.32 1.46 -17.36
CA LEU A 150 0.33 1.74 -16.34
C LEU A 150 0.03 3.24 -16.34
N ASN A 151 -1.25 3.61 -16.42
CA ASN A 151 -1.72 4.96 -16.17
C ASN A 151 -2.97 4.89 -15.31
N ALA A 152 -2.81 5.19 -14.03
CA ALA A 152 -3.87 5.06 -13.05
C ALA A 152 -3.94 6.27 -12.11
N ASN A 153 -5.15 6.54 -11.63
CA ASN A 153 -5.44 7.53 -10.63
C ASN A 153 -6.20 6.85 -9.48
N ILE A 154 -5.58 6.75 -8.33
CA ILE A 154 -6.24 6.38 -7.07
C ILE A 154 -6.76 7.66 -6.45
N LYS A 155 -8.07 7.92 -6.60
CA LYS A 155 -8.70 9.11 -6.03
C LYS A 155 -8.84 9.01 -4.52
N LYS A 156 -9.11 7.81 -4.04
CA LYS A 156 -9.18 7.48 -2.61
C LYS A 156 -9.10 5.96 -2.45
N MET A 157 -8.31 5.52 -1.48
CA MET A 157 -8.33 4.17 -0.93
C MET A 157 -8.25 4.27 0.59
N SER A 158 -8.99 3.44 1.30
CA SER A 158 -8.96 3.35 2.76
C SER A 158 -9.30 1.94 3.22
N PHE A 159 -8.77 1.52 4.36
CA PHE A 159 -9.05 0.23 5.00
C PHE A 159 -8.50 0.19 6.43
N ASP A 160 -8.94 -0.79 7.21
CA ASP A 160 -8.42 -1.14 8.52
C ASP A 160 -7.83 -2.56 8.47
N GLU A 161 -6.69 -2.78 9.13
CA GLU A 161 -6.06 -4.09 9.24
C GLU A 161 -6.04 -4.55 10.71
N ALA A 162 -6.29 -5.83 10.96
CA ALA A 162 -6.51 -6.39 12.30
C ALA A 162 -5.33 -6.25 13.26
N SER A 163 -4.10 -6.02 12.76
CA SER A 163 -2.93 -5.70 13.60
C SER A 163 -2.98 -4.31 14.25
N GLY A 164 -3.95 -3.48 13.86
CA GLY A 164 -4.12 -2.10 14.33
C GLY A 164 -3.62 -1.04 13.34
N PHE A 165 -3.17 -1.43 12.15
CA PHE A 165 -2.87 -0.48 11.09
C PHE A 165 -4.16 0.01 10.41
N SER A 166 -4.33 1.32 10.26
CA SER A 166 -5.45 1.92 9.56
C SER A 166 -4.97 2.90 8.49
N LEU A 167 -5.44 2.71 7.26
CA LEU A 167 -5.24 3.62 6.15
C LEU A 167 -6.50 4.48 5.98
N ASN A 168 -6.47 5.73 6.41
CA ASN A 168 -7.60 6.65 6.29
C ASN A 168 -7.77 7.18 4.86
N LYS A 169 -6.66 7.40 4.17
CA LYS A 169 -6.64 7.82 2.77
C LYS A 169 -5.31 7.45 2.10
N LEU A 170 -5.40 6.94 0.90
CA LEU A 170 -4.33 6.95 -0.10
C LEU A 170 -4.87 7.58 -1.37
N SER A 171 -4.18 8.56 -1.93
CA SER A 171 -4.44 9.09 -3.26
C SER A 171 -3.15 9.33 -4.02
N LEU A 172 -3.15 9.09 -5.33
CA LEU A 172 -2.01 9.34 -6.21
C LEU A 172 -2.42 9.26 -7.70
N ASN A 173 -1.61 9.87 -8.54
CA ASN A 173 -1.61 9.63 -9.98
C ASN A 173 -0.31 8.93 -10.34
N ILE A 174 -0.36 7.80 -11.02
CA ILE A 174 0.80 7.06 -11.49
C ILE A 174 0.78 6.89 -12.99
N VAL A 175 1.90 7.20 -13.61
CA VAL A 175 2.19 6.87 -15.02
C VAL A 175 3.51 6.10 -15.02
N ALA A 176 3.49 4.86 -15.48
CA ALA A 176 4.67 4.02 -15.54
C ALA A 176 4.76 3.29 -16.89
N ASN A 177 5.98 3.04 -17.31
CA ASN A 177 6.34 2.20 -18.43
C ASN A 177 7.49 1.26 -18.01
N LYS A 178 8.17 0.65 -18.98
CA LYS A 178 9.30 -0.26 -18.68
C LYS A 178 10.50 0.43 -18.03
N ASP A 179 10.70 1.72 -18.32
CA ASP A 179 11.92 2.43 -17.98
C ASP A 179 11.76 3.31 -16.74
N SER A 180 10.53 3.75 -16.47
CA SER A 180 10.27 4.68 -15.37
C SER A 180 8.85 4.66 -14.83
N ALA A 181 8.68 5.11 -13.60
CA ALA A 181 7.41 5.40 -12.98
C ALA A 181 7.40 6.84 -12.44
N ILE A 182 6.38 7.60 -12.81
CA ILE A 182 6.14 8.95 -12.28
C ILE A 182 4.88 8.90 -11.45
N ILE A 183 5.00 9.29 -10.18
CA ILE A 183 3.90 9.42 -9.25
C ILE A 183 3.74 10.91 -8.92
N ASN A 184 2.53 11.43 -9.06
CA ASN A 184 2.20 12.81 -8.72
C ASN A 184 1.07 12.85 -7.70
N ASN A 185 1.07 13.89 -6.87
CA ASN A 185 0.02 14.14 -5.86
C ASN A 185 -0.20 12.92 -4.95
N PHE A 186 0.89 12.27 -4.55
CA PHE A 186 0.82 11.20 -3.55
C PHE A 186 0.45 11.78 -2.20
N GLU A 187 -0.59 11.25 -1.59
CA GLU A 187 -1.00 11.60 -0.24
C GLU A 187 -1.40 10.32 0.50
N ILE A 188 -0.80 10.08 1.63
CA ILE A 188 -1.20 9.02 2.56
C ILE A 188 -1.57 9.64 3.91
N LYS A 189 -2.77 9.30 4.40
CA LYS A 189 -3.23 9.66 5.74
C LYS A 189 -3.45 8.39 6.56
N LEU A 190 -2.78 8.33 7.67
CA LEU A 190 -2.99 7.37 8.75
C LEU A 190 -3.65 8.12 9.93
N PRO A 191 -3.90 7.51 11.09
CA PRO A 191 -4.55 8.19 12.20
C PRO A 191 -3.89 9.52 12.61
N GLU A 192 -2.56 9.55 12.70
CA GLU A 192 -1.78 10.73 13.13
C GLU A 192 -0.81 11.24 12.04
N THR A 193 -0.70 10.55 10.91
CA THR A 193 0.23 10.86 9.80
C THR A 193 -0.50 11.49 8.62
N ASP A 194 0.06 12.57 8.05
CA ASP A 194 -0.31 13.16 6.75
C ASP A 194 0.96 13.38 5.92
N LEU A 195 1.34 12.39 5.09
CA LEU A 195 2.52 12.48 4.22
C LEU A 195 2.10 12.80 2.79
N LYS A 196 2.76 13.81 2.22
CA LYS A 196 2.52 14.30 0.86
C LYS A 196 3.81 14.31 0.05
N ILE A 197 3.75 13.75 -1.15
CA ILE A 197 4.82 13.81 -2.13
C ILE A 197 4.23 14.42 -3.39
N ASP A 198 4.67 15.63 -3.74
CA ASP A 198 4.16 16.32 -4.92
C ASP A 198 4.51 15.55 -6.19
N ARG A 199 5.75 15.07 -6.25
CA ARG A 199 6.26 14.26 -7.35
C ARG A 199 7.30 13.26 -6.86
N ALA A 200 7.17 12.03 -7.36
CA ALA A 200 8.21 11.01 -7.29
C ALA A 200 8.49 10.52 -8.72
N HIS A 201 9.77 10.44 -9.08
CA HIS A 201 10.24 9.86 -10.32
C HIS A 201 11.17 8.70 -9.97
N ILE A 202 10.86 7.52 -10.45
CA ILE A 202 11.61 6.29 -10.21
C ILE A 202 12.06 5.76 -11.56
N HIS A 203 13.35 5.62 -11.74
CA HIS A 203 13.93 5.01 -12.93
C HIS A 203 14.01 3.49 -12.70
N THR A 204 13.08 2.74 -13.29
CA THR A 204 12.96 1.30 -13.06
C THR A 204 14.03 0.50 -13.82
N GLY A 205 14.51 1.01 -14.96
CA GLY A 205 15.56 0.38 -15.74
C GLY A 205 15.27 -1.11 -16.01
N GLU A 206 16.28 -1.95 -15.80
CA GLU A 206 16.19 -3.40 -15.95
C GLU A 206 15.87 -4.13 -14.64
N ALA A 207 15.25 -3.46 -13.66
CA ALA A 207 14.91 -4.07 -12.39
C ALA A 207 13.98 -5.27 -12.58
N VAL A 208 14.42 -6.44 -12.14
CA VAL A 208 13.71 -7.72 -12.28
C VAL A 208 12.92 -8.09 -11.02
N SER A 209 13.18 -7.44 -9.90
CA SER A 209 12.56 -7.72 -8.61
C SER A 209 12.28 -6.46 -7.80
N ALA A 210 11.44 -6.58 -6.76
CA ALA A 210 11.18 -5.47 -5.84
C ALA A 210 12.43 -5.04 -5.04
N SER A 211 13.33 -5.96 -4.72
CA SER A 211 14.62 -5.66 -4.09
C SER A 211 15.53 -4.88 -5.03
N ASP A 212 15.57 -5.24 -6.31
CA ASP A 212 16.37 -4.51 -7.31
C ASP A 212 15.88 -3.07 -7.48
N LEU A 213 14.56 -2.83 -7.38
CA LEU A 213 14.00 -1.48 -7.38
C LEU A 213 14.51 -0.64 -6.21
N LEU A 214 14.65 -1.22 -5.02
CA LEU A 214 15.11 -0.53 -3.82
C LEU A 214 16.59 -0.16 -3.89
N ASP A 215 17.43 -1.05 -4.41
CA ASP A 215 18.89 -0.91 -4.36
C ASP A 215 19.48 -0.28 -5.64
N HIS A 216 18.83 -0.47 -6.80
CA HIS A 216 19.39 -0.12 -8.09
C HIS A 216 18.58 0.90 -8.91
N SER A 217 17.39 1.31 -8.42
CA SER A 217 16.58 2.29 -9.14
C SER A 217 16.80 3.70 -8.58
N PRO A 218 17.33 4.64 -9.38
CA PRO A 218 17.41 6.03 -8.99
C PRO A 218 16.02 6.61 -8.75
N VAL A 219 15.89 7.37 -7.67
CA VAL A 219 14.65 8.06 -7.30
C VAL A 219 14.88 9.55 -7.16
N GLU A 220 13.89 10.33 -7.55
CA GLU A 220 13.80 11.76 -7.28
C GLU A 220 12.44 12.03 -6.62
N LEU A 221 12.44 12.58 -5.42
CA LEU A 221 11.25 12.84 -4.63
C LEU A 221 11.16 14.31 -4.24
N ASN A 222 9.98 14.88 -4.34
CA ASN A 222 9.67 16.17 -3.74
C ASN A 222 8.64 15.96 -2.62
N ILE A 223 9.12 15.95 -1.39
CA ILE A 223 8.31 15.75 -0.19
C ILE A 223 7.81 17.13 0.26
N ALA A 224 6.52 17.38 0.06
CA ALA A 224 5.86 18.59 0.55
C ALA A 224 5.80 18.60 2.09
N PRO A 225 5.54 19.76 2.72
CA PRO A 225 5.36 19.80 4.17
C PRO A 225 4.38 18.75 4.67
N SER A 226 4.88 17.83 5.45
CA SER A 226 4.23 16.59 5.90
C SER A 226 4.40 16.42 7.39
N GLN A 227 3.44 15.69 8.00
CA GLN A 227 3.46 15.32 9.40
C GLN A 227 3.45 13.81 9.52
N ILE A 228 4.39 13.25 10.27
CA ILE A 228 4.56 11.81 10.42
C ILE A 228 4.54 11.46 11.92
N CYS A 229 3.68 10.53 12.31
CA CYS A 229 3.70 9.89 13.61
C CYS A 229 4.15 8.44 13.47
N LEU A 230 5.31 8.11 14.02
CA LEU A 230 5.87 6.76 13.89
C LEU A 230 5.00 5.68 14.55
N LYS A 231 4.19 6.04 15.55
CA LYS A 231 3.23 5.14 16.20
C LYS A 231 2.26 4.50 15.21
N ASP A 232 1.86 5.20 14.15
CA ASP A 232 0.98 4.66 13.11
C ASP A 232 1.58 3.43 12.39
N LEU A 233 2.90 3.29 12.44
CA LEU A 233 3.64 2.17 11.84
C LEU A 233 3.97 1.07 12.85
N SER A 234 3.48 1.16 14.09
CA SER A 234 3.81 0.22 15.18
C SER A 234 3.36 -1.22 14.92
N ALA A 235 2.37 -1.43 14.07
CA ALA A 235 1.98 -2.77 13.62
C ALA A 235 3.10 -3.47 12.84
N PHE A 236 3.90 -2.73 12.08
CA PHE A 236 5.04 -3.23 11.30
C PHE A 236 6.34 -3.19 12.11
N VAL A 237 6.55 -2.11 12.85
CA VAL A 237 7.76 -1.86 13.66
C VAL A 237 7.35 -1.65 15.12
N PRO A 238 7.29 -2.69 15.96
CA PRO A 238 6.82 -2.60 17.33
C PRO A 238 7.56 -1.58 18.20
N ALA A 239 8.82 -1.29 17.90
CA ALA A 239 9.61 -0.28 18.57
C ALA A 239 9.01 1.14 18.47
N PHE A 240 8.14 1.38 17.49
CA PHE A 240 7.48 2.68 17.30
C PHE A 240 6.23 2.88 18.16
N ARG A 241 5.80 1.91 18.93
CA ARG A 241 4.56 1.96 19.72
C ARG A 241 4.47 3.18 20.66
N ASN A 242 5.59 3.61 21.20
CA ASN A 242 5.65 4.70 22.16
C ASN A 242 5.86 6.08 21.52
N PHE A 243 6.04 6.15 20.19
CA PHE A 243 6.20 7.42 19.47
C PHE A 243 4.84 8.08 19.25
N SER A 244 4.43 8.90 20.21
CA SER A 244 3.16 9.65 20.14
C SER A 244 3.32 11.05 19.57
N GLU A 245 4.54 11.60 19.53
CA GLU A 245 4.80 12.92 18.98
C GLU A 245 5.01 12.85 17.45
N THR A 246 4.68 13.93 16.78
CA THR A 246 4.79 14.04 15.33
C THR A 246 6.10 14.63 14.88
N ILE A 247 6.55 14.18 13.72
CA ILE A 247 7.71 14.72 13.00
C ILE A 247 7.17 15.50 11.82
N GLU A 248 7.45 16.80 11.76
CA GLU A 248 7.23 17.61 10.57
C GLU A 248 8.42 17.41 9.62
N LEU A 249 8.16 17.09 8.37
CA LEU A 249 9.18 16.79 7.36
C LEU A 249 8.86 17.48 6.05
N SER A 250 9.87 18.12 5.45
CA SER A 250 9.86 18.47 4.02
C SER A 250 11.27 18.32 3.46
N ALA A 251 11.39 17.83 2.22
CA ALA A 251 12.69 17.64 1.59
C ALA A 251 12.58 17.47 0.08
N GLU A 252 13.68 17.73 -0.62
CA GLU A 252 13.94 17.15 -1.93
C GLU A 252 14.91 15.99 -1.76
N ALA A 253 14.55 14.83 -2.23
CA ALA A 253 15.35 13.62 -2.13
C ALA A 253 15.79 13.16 -3.52
N SER A 254 17.01 12.68 -3.63
CA SER A 254 17.56 12.10 -4.87
C SER A 254 18.62 11.05 -4.57
N GLY A 255 18.71 10.03 -5.42
CA GLY A 255 19.66 8.93 -5.28
C GLY A 255 18.99 7.58 -5.37
N TYR A 256 19.56 6.58 -4.76
CA TYR A 256 18.99 5.25 -4.58
C TYR A 256 18.34 5.16 -3.20
N ILE A 257 17.33 4.32 -3.02
CA ILE A 257 16.65 4.21 -1.69
C ILE A 257 17.65 3.87 -0.60
N ASN A 258 18.60 2.97 -0.87
CA ASN A 258 19.66 2.61 0.07
C ASN A 258 20.81 3.64 0.16
N ASN A 259 20.84 4.62 -0.71
CA ASN A 259 21.85 5.68 -0.75
C ASN A 259 21.21 6.99 -1.23
N ILE A 260 20.53 7.67 -0.31
CA ILE A 260 19.67 8.81 -0.63
C ILE A 260 20.23 10.12 -0.07
N GLY A 261 20.26 11.15 -0.90
CA GLY A 261 20.57 12.51 -0.52
C GLY A 261 19.31 13.32 -0.35
N LEU A 262 19.16 13.95 0.81
CA LEU A 262 18.09 14.89 1.13
C LEU A 262 18.64 16.32 1.01
N LYS A 263 18.05 17.09 0.10
CA LYS A 263 18.33 18.52 -0.08
C LYS A 263 17.15 19.31 0.48
N ARG A 264 17.39 20.58 0.87
CA ARG A 264 16.36 21.47 1.45
C ARG A 264 15.55 20.77 2.55
N LEU A 265 16.25 19.94 3.34
CA LEU A 265 15.62 19.19 4.42
C LEU A 265 15.23 20.14 5.56
N THR A 266 13.96 20.07 5.95
CA THR A 266 13.46 20.56 7.22
C THR A 266 12.87 19.39 7.98
N LEU A 267 13.38 19.13 9.17
CA LEU A 267 12.88 18.11 10.08
C LEU A 267 12.66 18.75 11.45
N LYS A 268 11.44 18.70 11.94
CA LYS A 268 11.07 19.23 13.24
C LYS A 268 10.39 18.15 14.06
N TYR A 269 10.88 17.89 15.26
CA TYR A 269 10.28 16.95 16.21
C TYR A 269 9.65 17.73 17.35
N SER A 270 8.32 17.85 17.29
CA SER A 270 7.57 18.74 18.17
C SER A 270 8.19 20.16 18.19
N ASP A 271 8.13 20.87 19.30
CA ASP A 271 8.86 22.15 19.49
C ASP A 271 10.23 21.97 20.19
N LYS A 272 10.71 20.73 20.23
CA LYS A 272 11.88 20.33 21.01
C LYS A 272 13.14 20.17 20.17
N MET A 273 13.01 19.87 18.88
CA MET A 273 14.15 19.68 17.98
C MET A 273 13.83 20.19 16.59
N LEU A 274 14.77 20.86 15.97
CA LEU A 274 14.73 21.33 14.59
C LEU A 274 16.07 21.05 13.91
N PHE A 275 16.00 20.52 12.70
CA PHE A 275 17.13 20.42 11.79
C PHE A 275 16.74 21.03 10.44
N VAL A 276 17.52 21.96 9.94
CA VAL A 276 17.41 22.51 8.58
C VAL A 276 18.76 22.39 7.90
N GLY A 277 18.81 21.75 6.74
CA GLY A 277 20.08 21.54 6.06
C GLY A 277 19.98 20.53 4.91
N LYS A 278 21.04 19.74 4.79
CA LYS A 278 21.13 18.60 3.87
C LYS A 278 21.53 17.37 4.66
N MET A 279 21.13 16.20 4.15
CA MET A 279 21.48 14.93 4.76
C MET A 279 21.76 13.89 3.67
N GLU A 280 22.78 13.10 3.85
CA GLU A 280 23.06 11.92 3.05
C GLU A 280 22.95 10.70 3.95
N MET A 281 22.21 9.69 3.48
CA MET A 281 22.00 8.45 4.20
C MET A 281 22.40 7.29 3.30
N LYS A 282 23.26 6.40 3.80
CA LYS A 282 23.74 5.19 3.12
C LYS A 282 23.48 3.99 3.99
N GLY A 283 23.16 2.86 3.39
CA GLY A 283 22.94 1.60 4.12
C GLY A 283 21.67 1.57 4.96
N ILE A 284 20.66 2.42 4.68
CA ILE A 284 19.46 2.52 5.53
C ILE A 284 18.59 1.26 5.54
N THR A 285 18.75 0.38 4.56
CA THR A 285 18.12 -0.94 4.51
C THR A 285 18.80 -1.96 5.43
N HIS A 286 20.01 -1.64 5.91
CA HIS A 286 20.80 -2.42 6.86
C HIS A 286 21.26 -1.50 8.00
N PRO A 287 20.43 -1.27 9.03
CA PRO A 287 20.66 -0.24 10.05
C PRO A 287 22.00 -0.36 10.81
N GLU A 288 22.54 -1.57 10.92
CA GLU A 288 23.85 -1.87 11.53
C GLU A 288 25.02 -1.28 10.76
N ASP A 289 24.88 -1.06 9.45
CA ASP A 289 25.90 -0.48 8.57
C ASP A 289 25.54 0.92 8.09
N ALA A 290 24.45 1.50 8.63
CA ALA A 290 23.92 2.77 8.18
C ALA A 290 24.88 3.92 8.50
N TYR A 291 25.14 4.75 7.51
CA TYR A 291 25.94 5.96 7.61
C TYR A 291 25.08 7.18 7.30
N ILE A 292 25.08 8.15 8.20
CA ILE A 292 24.34 9.41 8.06
C ILE A 292 25.32 10.56 8.16
N PHE A 293 25.36 11.40 7.12
CA PHE A 293 26.13 12.65 7.09
C PHE A 293 25.16 13.82 6.92
N GLY A 294 25.31 14.85 7.76
CA GLY A 294 24.47 16.04 7.73
C GLY A 294 25.28 17.32 7.58
N GLN A 295 24.84 18.20 6.69
CA GLN A 295 25.30 19.59 6.62
C GLN A 295 24.20 20.46 7.22
N VAL A 296 24.50 21.09 8.34
CA VAL A 296 23.56 21.88 9.15
C VAL A 296 23.58 23.34 8.72
N ASN A 297 22.42 23.90 8.39
CA ASN A 297 22.24 25.33 8.19
C ASN A 297 21.63 25.98 9.45
N LYS A 298 20.69 25.29 10.09
CA LYS A 298 20.06 25.69 11.35
C LYS A 298 19.70 24.44 12.13
N MET A 299 20.01 24.41 13.40
CA MET A 299 19.64 23.34 14.31
C MET A 299 19.37 23.90 15.70
N TYR A 300 18.37 23.36 16.34
CA TYR A 300 18.28 23.42 17.79
C TYR A 300 17.81 22.07 18.35
N ILE A 301 18.32 21.73 19.51
CA ILE A 301 17.97 20.50 20.21
C ILE A 301 17.86 20.82 21.70
N THR A 302 16.71 20.46 22.30
CA THR A 302 16.52 20.59 23.74
C THR A 302 16.84 19.28 24.46
N THR A 303 17.17 19.36 25.72
CA THR A 303 17.37 18.19 26.59
C THR A 303 16.12 17.32 26.66
N GLU A 304 14.94 17.96 26.72
CA GLU A 304 13.63 17.27 26.70
C GLU A 304 13.40 16.55 25.38
N GLY A 305 13.86 17.13 24.26
CA GLY A 305 13.79 16.49 22.95
C GLY A 305 14.60 15.21 22.88
N ILE A 306 15.86 15.26 23.35
CA ILE A 306 16.73 14.07 23.41
C ILE A 306 16.14 13.01 24.34
N SER A 307 15.72 13.41 25.55
CA SER A 307 15.11 12.48 26.52
C SER A 307 13.85 11.85 25.99
N GLY A 308 12.95 12.63 25.39
CA GLY A 308 11.70 12.16 24.81
C GLY A 308 11.96 11.16 23.69
N LEU A 309 12.87 11.48 22.77
CA LEU A 309 13.23 10.59 21.68
C LEU A 309 13.84 9.26 22.20
N ALA A 310 14.79 9.35 23.17
CA ALA A 310 15.39 8.18 23.75
C ALA A 310 14.39 7.30 24.52
N ASN A 311 13.45 7.90 25.24
CA ASN A 311 12.42 7.19 25.99
C ASN A 311 11.43 6.44 25.07
N ASN A 312 11.22 6.90 23.85
CA ASN A 312 10.36 6.21 22.89
C ASN A 312 10.89 4.83 22.49
N PHE A 313 12.22 4.61 22.54
CA PHE A 313 12.84 3.32 22.24
C PHE A 313 13.06 2.43 23.48
N ASN A 314 12.79 2.92 24.67
CA ASN A 314 13.11 2.21 25.91
C ASN A 314 11.85 2.02 26.76
N GLU A 315 11.73 0.87 27.42
CA GLU A 315 10.66 0.57 28.39
C GLU A 315 10.81 1.36 29.71
N ARG A 316 12.02 1.82 30.01
CA ARG A 316 12.34 2.60 31.19
C ARG A 316 12.87 3.97 30.82
N PRO A 317 12.54 5.02 31.60
CA PRO A 317 13.06 6.36 31.34
C PRO A 317 14.60 6.37 31.27
N VAL A 318 15.13 6.89 30.16
CA VAL A 318 16.58 7.04 29.97
C VAL A 318 17.05 8.27 30.74
N LYS A 319 17.99 8.07 31.66
CA LYS A 319 18.70 9.17 32.32
C LYS A 319 19.81 9.64 31.38
N LEU A 320 19.71 10.89 30.94
CA LEU A 320 20.80 11.50 30.18
C LEU A 320 22.02 11.76 31.08
N PRO A 321 23.24 11.63 30.55
CA PRO A 321 24.45 12.05 31.26
C PRO A 321 24.36 13.54 31.68
N ASP A 322 24.88 13.86 32.88
CA ASP A 322 24.87 15.22 33.44
C ASP A 322 25.47 16.25 32.51
N ALA A 323 26.47 15.85 31.72
CA ALA A 323 27.07 16.70 30.70
C ALA A 323 26.07 17.20 29.66
N ILE A 324 25.16 16.31 29.20
CA ILE A 324 24.10 16.66 28.23
C ILE A 324 23.02 17.52 28.90
N VAL A 325 22.63 17.14 30.14
CA VAL A 325 21.63 17.92 30.90
C VAL A 325 22.07 19.36 31.12
N LYS A 326 23.38 19.55 31.40
CA LYS A 326 23.97 20.90 31.61
C LYS A 326 24.08 21.76 30.34
N LEU A 327 24.05 21.16 29.15
CA LEU A 327 24.08 21.90 27.90
C LEU A 327 22.74 22.63 27.65
N GLY A 328 21.64 22.17 28.22
CA GLY A 328 20.30 22.76 28.03
C GLY A 328 19.86 22.69 26.57
N THR A 329 19.74 23.83 25.92
CA THR A 329 19.43 23.96 24.49
C THR A 329 20.71 24.20 23.70
N ILE A 330 20.91 23.37 22.67
CA ILE A 330 22.01 23.55 21.69
C ILE A 330 21.41 24.25 20.47
N ASN A 331 21.98 25.40 20.10
CA ASN A 331 21.60 26.17 18.90
C ASN A 331 22.76 26.19 17.92
#